data_fa467317577f42746a6db52f78004483
#
_entry.id   fa467317577f42746a6db52f78004483
#
_cell.length_a   1.000
_cell.length_b   1.000
_cell.length_c   1.000
_cell.angle_alpha   90.00
_cell.angle_beta   90.00
_cell.angle_gamma   90.00
#
_symmetry.space_group_name_H-M   'P 1'
#
loop_
_entity.id
_entity.type
_entity.pdbx_description
1 polymer ?
#
loop_
_entity_poly.entity_id
_entity_poly.type
_entity_poly.pdbx_seq_one_letter_code
_entity_poly.pdbx_strand_id
1 'polypeptide(L)'
;ALFVAWQALIAVDYLYADWYEAIDVDKTIAQYGPQNRQGKLSFETTTKNERVRLFAALADAVHDRGQGLEDLVYHDSSGRPIDTLLTAPEIVHLQDVARLFDWLRMFGWVALGALIVLLGWLRWRRQALPSLRKLLLGTVSGIAVIGVVIVALGPVKVFYQLHEWIFPPGHQW
;
A
#
# COMPACT_ATOMS: atom_id res chain seq x y z
N ALA A 1 7.74 -3.83 -15.23
CA ALA A 1 8.10 -2.50 -14.70
C ALA A 1 7.35 -2.19 -13.40
N LEU A 2 5.99 -2.17 -13.38
CA LEU A 2 5.18 -1.79 -12.20
C LEU A 2 5.47 -2.67 -10.97
N PHE A 3 5.55 -3.99 -11.13
CA PHE A 3 5.86 -4.90 -10.03
C PHE A 3 7.22 -4.59 -9.38
N VAL A 4 8.25 -4.35 -10.19
CA VAL A 4 9.60 -4.02 -9.68
C VAL A 4 9.58 -2.66 -8.97
N ALA A 5 8.89 -1.66 -9.52
CA ALA A 5 8.74 -0.36 -8.89
C ALA A 5 8.01 -0.48 -7.54
N TRP A 6 6.96 -1.30 -7.47
CA TRP A 6 6.26 -1.57 -6.22
C TRP A 6 7.16 -2.23 -5.17
N GLN A 7 7.96 -3.25 -5.55
CA GLN A 7 8.93 -3.86 -4.62
C GLN A 7 9.98 -2.85 -4.12
N ALA A 8 10.41 -1.92 -4.98
CA ALA A 8 11.33 -0.86 -4.58
C ALA A 8 10.67 0.13 -3.60
N LEU A 9 9.39 0.47 -3.78
CA LEU A 9 8.65 1.33 -2.86
C LEU A 9 8.47 0.69 -1.48
N ILE A 10 8.19 -0.62 -1.42
CA ILE A 10 8.14 -1.36 -0.15
C ILE A 10 9.48 -1.23 0.59
N ALA A 11 10.61 -1.42 -0.10
CA ALA A 11 11.95 -1.40 0.51
C ALA A 11 12.36 -0.02 1.09
N VAL A 12 11.60 1.03 0.80
CA VAL A 12 11.83 2.41 1.31
C VAL A 12 10.57 2.95 2.01
N ASP A 13 9.77 2.10 2.60
CA ASP A 13 8.54 2.44 3.35
C ASP A 13 7.66 3.45 2.60
N TYR A 14 7.52 3.26 1.27
CA TYR A 14 6.76 4.12 0.37
C TYR A 14 7.17 5.59 0.41
N LEU A 15 8.39 5.90 0.86
CA LEU A 15 8.90 7.27 1.06
C LEU A 15 8.02 8.08 2.03
N TYR A 16 7.38 7.41 2.99
CA TYR A 16 6.41 8.09 3.88
C TYR A 16 7.04 9.24 4.67
N ALA A 17 8.29 9.08 5.13
CA ALA A 17 8.99 10.13 5.86
C ALA A 17 9.17 11.42 5.03
N ASP A 18 9.37 11.26 3.71
CA ASP A 18 9.51 12.39 2.78
C ASP A 18 8.15 13.04 2.47
N TRP A 19 7.12 12.20 2.26
CA TRP A 19 5.75 12.68 2.03
C TRP A 19 5.12 13.33 3.25
N TYR A 20 5.52 12.92 4.44
CA TYR A 20 4.94 13.36 5.71
C TYR A 20 4.81 14.89 5.82
N GLU A 21 5.86 15.62 5.44
CA GLU A 21 5.84 17.08 5.44
C GLU A 21 5.13 17.65 4.20
N ALA A 22 5.31 17.02 3.04
CA ALA A 22 4.74 17.50 1.77
C ALA A 22 3.20 17.51 1.75
N ILE A 23 2.56 16.63 2.55
CA ILE A 23 1.10 16.54 2.66
C ILE A 23 0.57 17.01 4.03
N ASP A 24 1.37 17.75 4.79
CA ASP A 24 0.98 18.36 6.09
C ASP A 24 0.35 17.37 7.08
N VAL A 25 0.96 16.18 7.28
CA VAL A 25 0.40 15.15 8.18
C VAL A 25 0.22 15.66 9.59
N ASP A 26 1.19 16.40 10.14
CA ASP A 26 1.09 16.99 11.49
C ASP A 26 -0.13 17.90 11.63
N LYS A 27 -0.37 18.75 10.65
CA LYS A 27 -1.52 19.65 10.64
C LYS A 27 -2.85 18.88 10.59
N THR A 28 -2.90 17.85 9.76
CA THR A 28 -4.07 16.97 9.64
C THR A 28 -4.35 16.27 10.96
N ILE A 29 -3.34 15.70 11.61
CA ILE A 29 -3.48 15.02 12.90
C ILE A 29 -3.86 16.01 14.01
N ALA A 30 -3.24 17.17 14.07
CA ALA A 30 -3.59 18.20 15.07
C ALA A 30 -5.04 18.68 14.93
N GLN A 31 -5.54 18.77 13.68
CA GLN A 31 -6.90 19.23 13.40
C GLN A 31 -7.95 18.13 13.69
N TYR A 32 -7.70 16.89 13.28
CA TYR A 32 -8.70 15.81 13.30
C TYR A 32 -8.48 14.77 14.41
N GLY A 33 -7.25 14.64 14.93
CA GLY A 33 -6.91 13.71 15.97
C GLY A 33 -7.78 13.84 17.24
N PRO A 34 -7.94 15.05 17.79
CA PRO A 34 -8.79 15.25 18.99
C PRO A 34 -10.28 14.94 18.76
N GLN A 35 -10.72 14.91 17.51
CA GLN A 35 -12.12 14.61 17.15
C GLN A 35 -12.34 13.11 16.89
N ASN A 36 -11.27 12.32 16.85
CA ASN A 36 -11.36 10.89 16.59
C ASN A 36 -11.94 10.18 17.83
N ARG A 37 -13.16 9.67 17.69
CA ARG A 37 -13.88 8.93 18.72
C ARG A 37 -13.69 7.42 18.67
N GLN A 38 -12.87 6.93 17.75
CA GLN A 38 -12.70 5.50 17.48
C GLN A 38 -11.45 4.90 18.13
N GLY A 39 -11.14 5.32 19.36
CA GLY A 39 -10.19 4.59 20.21
C GLY A 39 -8.72 4.94 20.06
N LYS A 40 -8.33 5.96 19.28
CA LYS A 40 -6.93 6.41 19.17
C LYS A 40 -6.68 7.60 20.10
N LEU A 41 -6.83 7.36 21.42
CA LEU A 41 -6.72 8.40 22.43
C LEU A 41 -5.33 9.06 22.38
N SER A 42 -5.33 10.40 22.39
CA SER A 42 -4.10 11.21 22.45
C SER A 42 -3.09 10.92 21.33
N PHE A 43 -3.52 10.35 20.19
CA PHE A 43 -2.63 10.11 19.06
C PHE A 43 -1.99 11.39 18.53
N GLU A 44 -2.68 12.53 18.64
CA GLU A 44 -2.17 13.86 18.31
C GLU A 44 -0.96 14.28 19.14
N THR A 45 -0.73 13.67 20.29
CA THR A 45 0.42 13.97 21.18
C THR A 45 1.69 13.20 20.79
N THR A 46 1.58 12.25 19.86
CA THR A 46 2.73 11.47 19.39
C THR A 46 3.69 12.33 18.57
N THR A 47 4.96 11.97 18.54
CA THR A 47 5.95 12.68 17.74
C THR A 47 5.92 12.27 16.27
N LYS A 48 6.47 13.11 15.37
CA LYS A 48 6.69 12.74 13.96
C LYS A 48 7.45 11.41 13.84
N ASN A 49 8.54 11.25 14.60
CA ASN A 49 9.36 10.03 14.53
C ASN A 49 8.55 8.78 14.91
N GLU A 50 7.68 8.88 15.92
CA GLU A 50 6.80 7.79 16.31
C GLU A 50 5.80 7.45 15.20
N ARG A 51 5.21 8.43 14.55
CA ARG A 51 4.26 8.22 13.44
C ARG A 51 4.93 7.60 12.22
N VAL A 52 6.16 8.02 11.90
CA VAL A 52 6.95 7.41 10.82
C VAL A 52 7.30 5.95 11.17
N ARG A 53 7.73 5.69 12.42
CA ARG A 53 7.99 4.33 12.91
C ARG A 53 6.74 3.45 12.82
N LEU A 54 5.59 3.97 13.24
CA LEU A 54 4.33 3.24 13.19
C LEU A 54 3.91 2.92 11.76
N PHE A 55 4.11 3.85 10.82
CA PHE A 55 3.82 3.58 9.41
C PHE A 55 4.71 2.47 8.85
N ALA A 56 6.02 2.52 9.12
CA ALA A 56 6.94 1.48 8.70
C ALA A 56 6.55 0.12 9.29
N ALA A 57 6.30 0.05 10.59
CA ALA A 57 5.88 -1.17 11.28
C ALA A 57 4.54 -1.72 10.75
N LEU A 58 3.58 -0.84 10.42
CA LEU A 58 2.32 -1.22 9.80
C LEU A 58 2.52 -1.77 8.39
N ALA A 59 3.35 -1.12 7.58
CA ALA A 59 3.69 -1.58 6.23
C ALA A 59 4.37 -2.95 6.28
N ASP A 60 5.35 -3.12 7.17
CA ASP A 60 6.04 -4.39 7.37
C ASP A 60 5.07 -5.50 7.76
N ALA A 61 4.21 -5.27 8.76
CA ALA A 61 3.22 -6.24 9.21
C ALA A 61 2.25 -6.66 8.08
N VAL A 62 1.76 -5.69 7.27
CA VAL A 62 0.91 -5.98 6.11
C VAL A 62 1.67 -6.80 5.07
N HIS A 63 2.96 -6.53 4.85
CA HIS A 63 3.79 -7.29 3.91
C HIS A 63 4.30 -8.62 4.46
N ASP A 64 4.19 -8.85 5.77
CA ASP A 64 4.45 -10.13 6.45
C ASP A 64 3.14 -10.84 6.84
N ARG A 65 2.21 -10.92 5.92
CA ARG A 65 0.93 -11.65 6.06
C ARG A 65 0.03 -11.19 7.20
N GLY A 66 0.18 -9.94 7.62
CA GLY A 66 -0.58 -9.36 8.72
C GLY A 66 -0.08 -9.76 10.11
N GLN A 67 1.14 -10.31 10.22
CA GLN A 67 1.73 -10.69 11.52
C GLN A 67 2.12 -9.43 12.30
N GLY A 68 1.80 -9.40 13.59
CA GLY A 68 2.15 -8.31 14.50
C GLY A 68 1.26 -7.06 14.39
N LEU A 69 0.19 -7.09 13.58
CA LEU A 69 -0.75 -5.96 13.52
C LEU A 69 -1.40 -5.66 14.86
N GLU A 70 -1.71 -6.70 15.65
CA GLU A 70 -2.28 -6.57 16.99
C GLU A 70 -1.32 -5.98 18.01
N ASP A 71 -0.01 -6.09 17.79
CA ASP A 71 1.03 -5.68 18.72
C ASP A 71 1.50 -4.23 18.49
N LEU A 72 0.93 -3.54 17.49
CA LEU A 72 1.31 -2.17 17.18
C LEU A 72 0.80 -1.22 18.26
N VAL A 73 1.72 -0.71 19.08
CA VAL A 73 1.46 0.25 20.17
C VAL A 73 2.13 1.58 19.83
N TYR A 74 1.45 2.68 20.08
CA TYR A 74 2.01 4.02 19.94
C TYR A 74 2.38 4.64 21.30
N HIS A 75 3.39 5.51 21.27
CA HIS A 75 4.03 6.04 22.46
C HIS A 75 3.96 7.57 22.49
N ASP A 76 3.95 8.11 23.71
CA ASP A 76 4.06 9.55 23.93
C ASP A 76 5.51 10.05 23.68
N SER A 77 5.70 11.35 23.80
CA SER A 77 7.01 11.99 23.61
C SER A 77 8.07 11.56 24.64
N SER A 78 7.67 10.89 25.75
CA SER A 78 8.56 10.31 26.75
C SER A 78 8.84 8.81 26.51
N GLY A 79 8.28 8.22 25.47
CA GLY A 79 8.41 6.79 25.14
C GLY A 79 7.50 5.88 25.94
N ARG A 80 6.51 6.40 26.66
CA ARG A 80 5.52 5.57 27.38
C ARG A 80 4.43 5.11 26.42
N PRO A 81 4.03 3.83 26.47
CA PRO A 81 2.93 3.34 25.65
C PRO A 81 1.62 4.04 26.04
N ILE A 82 0.84 4.44 25.05
CA ILE A 82 -0.47 5.05 25.24
C ILE A 82 -1.57 4.01 24.99
N ASP A 83 -1.61 3.43 23.77
CA ASP A 83 -2.66 2.49 23.37
C ASP A 83 -2.22 1.68 22.14
N THR A 84 -3.03 0.70 21.75
CA THR A 84 -2.87 -0.02 20.49
C THR A 84 -3.23 0.87 19.29
N LEU A 85 -2.45 0.74 18.22
CA LEU A 85 -2.66 1.54 17.00
C LEU A 85 -3.97 1.16 16.29
N LEU A 86 -4.32 -0.13 16.32
CA LEU A 86 -5.42 -0.68 15.53
C LEU A 86 -6.52 -1.24 16.43
N THR A 87 -7.75 -1.03 16.00
CA THR A 87 -8.94 -1.68 16.55
C THR A 87 -9.12 -3.07 15.96
N ALA A 88 -9.88 -3.96 16.60
CA ALA A 88 -10.12 -5.31 16.11
C ALA A 88 -10.69 -5.35 14.66
N PRO A 89 -11.66 -4.51 14.25
CA PRO A 89 -12.10 -4.46 12.86
C PRO A 89 -11.01 -4.02 11.87
N GLU A 90 -10.16 -3.05 12.27
CA GLU A 90 -9.03 -2.60 11.44
C GLU A 90 -8.00 -3.71 11.25
N ILE A 91 -7.71 -4.50 12.29
CA ILE A 91 -6.80 -5.67 12.20
C ILE A 91 -7.34 -6.69 11.21
N VAL A 92 -8.62 -7.07 11.32
CA VAL A 92 -9.23 -8.03 10.40
C VAL A 92 -9.15 -7.54 8.95
N HIS A 93 -9.49 -6.27 8.72
CA HIS A 93 -9.40 -5.66 7.39
C HIS A 93 -7.97 -5.66 6.86
N LEU A 94 -6.98 -5.26 7.66
CA LEU A 94 -5.57 -5.24 7.24
C LEU A 94 -5.01 -6.65 7.01
N GLN A 95 -5.49 -7.67 7.70
CA GLN A 95 -5.17 -9.06 7.38
C GLN A 95 -5.71 -9.48 6.01
N ASP A 96 -6.90 -9.00 5.62
CA ASP A 96 -7.42 -9.22 4.26
C ASP A 96 -6.58 -8.49 3.21
N VAL A 97 -6.17 -7.26 3.50
CA VAL A 97 -5.23 -6.49 2.65
C VAL A 97 -3.89 -7.23 2.53
N ALA A 98 -3.35 -7.78 3.61
CA ALA A 98 -2.11 -8.55 3.60
C ALA A 98 -2.24 -9.79 2.69
N ARG A 99 -3.35 -10.53 2.77
CA ARG A 99 -3.63 -11.65 1.85
C ARG A 99 -3.69 -11.21 0.38
N LEU A 100 -4.33 -10.09 0.11
CA LEU A 100 -4.36 -9.53 -1.24
C LEU A 100 -2.94 -9.20 -1.75
N PHE A 101 -2.11 -8.60 -0.91
CA PHE A 101 -0.71 -8.28 -1.25
C PHE A 101 0.13 -9.53 -1.50
N ASP A 102 -0.06 -10.61 -0.74
CA ASP A 102 0.60 -11.89 -1.01
C ASP A 102 0.21 -12.47 -2.37
N TRP A 103 -1.08 -12.43 -2.72
CA TRP A 103 -1.55 -12.84 -4.04
C TRP A 103 -0.94 -11.98 -5.16
N LEU A 104 -0.94 -10.67 -5.01
CA LEU A 104 -0.35 -9.74 -5.99
C LEU A 104 1.17 -9.98 -6.14
N ARG A 105 1.87 -10.26 -5.04
CA ARG A 105 3.29 -10.59 -5.04
C ARG A 105 3.56 -11.89 -5.78
N MET A 106 2.79 -12.93 -5.49
CA MET A 106 2.88 -14.21 -6.18
C MET A 106 2.66 -14.05 -7.69
N PHE A 107 1.58 -13.37 -8.10
CA PHE A 107 1.32 -13.09 -9.51
C PHE A 107 2.42 -12.26 -10.16
N GLY A 108 2.96 -11.28 -9.44
CA GLY A 108 4.07 -10.46 -9.91
C GLY A 108 5.33 -11.29 -10.21
N TRP A 109 5.70 -12.20 -9.34
CA TRP A 109 6.83 -13.11 -9.55
C TRP A 109 6.58 -14.09 -10.71
N VAL A 110 5.39 -14.65 -10.80
CA VAL A 110 5.01 -15.55 -11.92
C VAL A 110 5.06 -14.78 -13.25
N ALA A 111 4.51 -13.57 -13.31
CA ALA A 111 4.53 -12.74 -14.51
C ALA A 111 5.97 -12.34 -14.91
N LEU A 112 6.82 -12.01 -13.93
CA LEU A 112 8.22 -11.71 -14.19
C LEU A 112 8.97 -12.94 -14.72
N GLY A 113 8.77 -14.10 -14.12
CA GLY A 113 9.34 -15.37 -14.58
C GLY A 113 8.88 -15.71 -16.00
N ALA A 114 7.60 -15.60 -16.29
CA ALA A 114 7.05 -15.81 -17.64
C ALA A 114 7.65 -14.84 -18.68
N LEU A 115 7.83 -13.57 -18.29
CA LEU A 115 8.48 -12.58 -19.15
C LEU A 115 9.94 -12.96 -19.46
N ILE A 116 10.71 -13.38 -18.46
CA ILE A 116 12.10 -13.81 -18.64
C ILE A 116 12.17 -15.01 -19.58
N VAL A 117 11.31 -16.02 -19.37
CA VAL A 117 11.23 -17.20 -20.24
C VAL A 117 10.87 -16.81 -21.67
N LEU A 118 9.89 -15.93 -21.85
CA LEU A 118 9.47 -15.45 -23.17
C LEU A 118 10.60 -14.72 -23.88
N LEU A 119 11.28 -13.81 -23.19
CA LEU A 119 12.41 -13.06 -23.78
C LEU A 119 13.58 -14.00 -24.13
N GLY A 120 13.86 -14.98 -23.27
CA GLY A 120 14.86 -16.04 -23.55
C GLY A 120 14.49 -16.87 -24.78
N TRP A 121 13.22 -17.26 -24.89
CA TRP A 121 12.72 -18.01 -26.04
C TRP A 121 12.78 -17.19 -27.35
N LEU A 122 12.35 -15.94 -27.33
CA LEU A 122 12.47 -15.03 -28.48
C LEU A 122 13.93 -14.86 -28.91
N ARG A 123 14.83 -14.71 -27.94
CA ARG A 123 16.27 -14.58 -28.18
C ARG A 123 16.87 -15.86 -28.82
N TRP A 124 16.46 -17.02 -28.29
CA TRP A 124 16.88 -18.32 -28.81
C TRP A 124 16.37 -18.52 -30.27
N ARG A 125 15.13 -18.14 -30.53
CA ARG A 125 14.53 -18.17 -31.87
C ARG A 125 15.10 -17.09 -32.81
N ARG A 126 16.07 -16.31 -32.36
CA ARG A 126 16.67 -15.18 -33.09
C ARG A 126 15.65 -14.15 -33.58
N GLN A 127 14.52 -14.03 -32.90
CA GLN A 127 13.51 -13.01 -33.18
C GLN A 127 13.93 -11.66 -32.63
N ALA A 128 13.51 -10.58 -33.30
CA ALA A 128 13.75 -9.23 -32.79
C ALA A 128 12.99 -8.98 -31.49
N LEU A 129 13.70 -8.56 -30.44
CA LEU A 129 13.06 -8.13 -29.21
C LEU A 129 12.29 -6.83 -29.43
N PRO A 130 11.14 -6.66 -28.74
CA PRO A 130 10.42 -5.39 -28.80
C PRO A 130 11.30 -4.26 -28.30
N SER A 131 11.28 -3.12 -28.96
CA SER A 131 12.07 -1.97 -28.54
C SER A 131 11.56 -1.44 -27.20
N LEU A 132 12.48 -1.02 -26.31
CA LEU A 132 12.16 -0.43 -25.01
C LEU A 132 11.14 0.72 -25.12
N ARG A 133 11.28 1.55 -26.19
CA ARG A 133 10.35 2.65 -26.46
C ARG A 133 8.91 2.15 -26.67
N LYS A 134 8.70 1.07 -27.43
CA LYS A 134 7.37 0.48 -27.64
C LYS A 134 6.78 -0.09 -26.36
N LEU A 135 7.61 -0.75 -25.54
CA LEU A 135 7.19 -1.28 -24.24
C LEU A 135 6.80 -0.15 -23.28
N LEU A 136 7.61 0.90 -23.19
CA LEU A 136 7.31 2.05 -22.35
C LEU A 136 6.05 2.77 -22.80
N LEU A 137 5.92 3.06 -24.10
CA LEU A 137 4.72 3.69 -24.64
C LEU A 137 3.46 2.85 -24.38
N GLY A 138 3.52 1.54 -24.59
CA GLY A 138 2.41 0.63 -24.30
C GLY A 138 2.02 0.65 -22.82
N THR A 139 3.01 0.62 -21.93
CA THR A 139 2.76 0.68 -20.48
C THR A 139 2.13 2.02 -20.08
N VAL A 140 2.70 3.13 -20.51
CA VAL A 140 2.18 4.48 -20.20
C VAL A 140 0.77 4.67 -20.77
N SER A 141 0.54 4.25 -22.02
CA SER A 141 -0.79 4.32 -22.63
C SER A 141 -1.81 3.47 -21.86
N GLY A 142 -1.45 2.26 -21.45
CA GLY A 142 -2.33 1.40 -20.65
C GLY A 142 -2.70 2.04 -19.31
N ILE A 143 -1.73 2.61 -18.60
CA ILE A 143 -1.97 3.33 -17.33
C ILE A 143 -2.86 4.55 -17.57
N ALA A 144 -2.60 5.33 -18.64
CA ALA A 144 -3.40 6.50 -18.97
C ALA A 144 -4.86 6.13 -19.27
N VAL A 145 -5.10 5.07 -20.04
CA VAL A 145 -6.46 4.57 -20.33
C VAL A 145 -7.17 4.16 -19.03
N ILE A 146 -6.52 3.39 -18.16
CA ILE A 146 -7.09 3.00 -16.86
C ILE A 146 -7.41 4.26 -16.02
N GLY A 147 -6.50 5.22 -15.95
CA GLY A 147 -6.72 6.48 -15.24
C GLY A 147 -7.91 7.26 -15.77
N VAL A 148 -8.04 7.40 -17.09
CA VAL A 148 -9.19 8.06 -17.74
C VAL A 148 -10.51 7.33 -17.39
N VAL A 149 -10.53 6.00 -17.44
CA VAL A 149 -11.71 5.21 -17.08
C VAL A 149 -12.10 5.44 -15.62
N ILE A 150 -11.12 5.41 -14.68
CA ILE A 150 -11.37 5.66 -13.26
C ILE A 150 -11.96 7.06 -13.05
N VAL A 151 -11.39 8.08 -13.69
CA VAL A 151 -11.88 9.47 -13.59
C VAL A 151 -13.30 9.57 -14.17
N ALA A 152 -13.56 8.96 -15.31
CA ALA A 152 -14.86 9.00 -15.98
C ALA A 152 -15.98 8.28 -15.19
N LEU A 153 -15.63 7.18 -14.51
CA LEU A 153 -16.59 6.42 -13.67
C LEU A 153 -16.77 7.04 -12.27
N GLY A 154 -15.88 7.91 -11.86
CA GLY A 154 -15.79 8.48 -10.52
C GLY A 154 -14.89 7.66 -9.60
N PRO A 155 -13.75 8.21 -9.14
CA PRO A 155 -12.76 7.45 -8.36
C PRO A 155 -13.34 6.85 -7.07
N VAL A 156 -14.21 7.58 -6.39
CA VAL A 156 -14.88 7.10 -5.16
C VAL A 156 -15.76 5.89 -5.44
N LYS A 157 -16.57 5.94 -6.53
CA LYS A 157 -17.43 4.83 -6.94
C LYS A 157 -16.62 3.59 -7.31
N VAL A 158 -15.54 3.78 -8.09
CA VAL A 158 -14.63 2.68 -8.46
C VAL A 158 -13.99 2.06 -7.23
N PHE A 159 -13.55 2.89 -6.27
CA PHE A 159 -12.96 2.42 -5.02
C PHE A 159 -13.94 1.52 -4.23
N TYR A 160 -15.17 1.98 -3.97
CA TYR A 160 -16.15 1.19 -3.24
C TYR A 160 -16.53 -0.09 -3.97
N GLN A 161 -16.70 -0.04 -5.30
CA GLN A 161 -17.03 -1.22 -6.08
C GLN A 161 -15.91 -2.28 -6.05
N LEU A 162 -14.64 -1.85 -6.19
CA LEU A 162 -13.50 -2.75 -6.06
C LEU A 162 -13.39 -3.31 -4.64
N HIS A 163 -13.67 -2.48 -3.64
CA HIS A 163 -13.64 -2.89 -2.24
C HIS A 163 -14.67 -4.01 -1.96
N GLU A 164 -15.90 -3.85 -2.42
CA GLU A 164 -16.96 -4.88 -2.31
C GLU A 164 -16.62 -6.18 -3.04
N TRP A 165 -15.89 -6.10 -4.17
CA TRP A 165 -15.52 -7.29 -4.94
C TRP A 165 -14.32 -8.04 -4.33
N ILE A 166 -13.42 -7.32 -3.71
CA ILE A 166 -12.16 -7.88 -3.20
C ILE A 166 -12.31 -8.39 -1.77
N PHE A 167 -13.07 -7.69 -0.93
CA PHE A 167 -13.17 -7.99 0.49
C PHE A 167 -14.51 -8.66 0.84
N PRO A 168 -14.51 -9.65 1.78
CA PRO A 168 -15.72 -10.34 2.18
C PRO A 168 -16.75 -9.40 2.82
N PRO A 169 -18.06 -9.67 2.66
CA PRO A 169 -19.10 -8.96 3.39
C PRO A 169 -18.88 -9.08 4.91
N GLY A 170 -19.03 -7.96 5.62
CA GLY A 170 -18.85 -7.91 7.09
C GLY A 170 -17.45 -7.58 7.58
N HIS A 171 -16.44 -7.52 6.69
CA HIS A 171 -15.10 -7.01 7.01
C HIS A 171 -14.97 -5.51 6.66
N GLN A 172 -16.08 -4.81 6.68
CA GLN A 172 -16.13 -3.36 6.46
C GLN A 172 -15.90 -2.64 7.80
N TRP A 173 -15.03 -1.66 7.77
CA TRP A 173 -14.64 -0.74 8.86
C TRP A 173 -15.53 0.51 8.88
#